data_fbb6a02a00d1f377e87ea0b4452df379
#
_entry.id   fbb6a02a00d1f377e87ea0b4452df379
#
_cell.length_a   1.000
_cell.length_b   1.000
_cell.length_c   1.000
_cell.angle_alpha   90.00
_cell.angle_beta   90.00
_cell.angle_gamma   90.00
#
_symmetry.space_group_name_H-M   'P 1'
#
loop_
_entity.id
_entity.type
_entity.pdbx_description
1 polymer ?
#
loop_
_entity_poly.entity_id
_entity_poly.type
_entity_poly.pdbx_seq_one_letter_code
_entity_poly.pdbx_strand_id
1 'polypeptide(L)'
;MRLWYRFCRFLYRVYFRLYHRGRVYNAGRLPDEGGFILAANHVSFLDPPLLGQACKREAFFMARDTLFRNWLAGWILRSWNCVPIKRDGGDIGAMRTSLRLLGDGKAVLMFPEGTRSPDGRLQEARAGIGMIVARSGVKVVPMRIFGSERALPRGKKLPRPVGLVVKFGEPFAYPFPADFDQLRGDALKAVYQDISCEIMRRIGDLEPYPDQPEQKSSGG
;
A
#
# COMPACT_ATOMS: atom_id res chain seq x y z
N MET A 1 -2.08 18.56 -6.66
CA MET A 1 -3.19 17.68 -6.26
C MET A 1 -4.48 18.19 -6.89
N ARG A 2 -5.23 17.34 -7.61
CA ARG A 2 -6.49 17.74 -8.24
C ARG A 2 -7.52 18.12 -7.17
N LEU A 3 -8.26 19.21 -7.36
CA LEU A 3 -9.24 19.70 -6.39
C LEU A 3 -10.28 18.62 -6.02
N TRP A 4 -10.75 17.88 -7.03
CA TRP A 4 -11.66 16.76 -6.86
C TRP A 4 -11.11 15.64 -5.97
N TYR A 5 -9.85 15.23 -6.17
CA TYR A 5 -9.20 14.23 -5.32
C TYR A 5 -9.11 14.70 -3.86
N ARG A 6 -8.80 15.99 -3.64
CA ARG A 6 -8.77 16.58 -2.29
C ARG A 6 -10.14 16.53 -1.61
N PHE A 7 -11.19 16.84 -2.36
CA PHE A 7 -12.56 16.77 -1.87
C PHE A 7 -12.96 15.32 -1.51
N CYS A 8 -12.77 14.36 -2.40
CA CYS A 8 -13.04 12.96 -2.13
C CYS A 8 -12.25 12.46 -0.92
N ARG A 9 -10.96 12.81 -0.85
CA ARG A 9 -10.10 12.46 0.29
C ARG A 9 -10.61 13.05 1.60
N PHE A 10 -11.10 14.28 1.58
CA PHE A 10 -11.70 14.91 2.74
C PHE A 10 -12.96 14.15 3.20
N LEU A 11 -13.88 13.84 2.30
CA LEU A 11 -15.09 13.06 2.61
C LEU A 11 -14.76 11.69 3.20
N TYR A 12 -13.79 10.98 2.62
CA TYR A 12 -13.35 9.69 3.16
C TYR A 12 -12.65 9.81 4.51
N ARG A 13 -11.94 10.90 4.76
CA ARG A 13 -11.34 11.18 6.07
C ARG A 13 -12.40 11.43 7.13
N VAL A 14 -13.46 12.17 6.79
CA VAL A 14 -14.62 12.38 7.66
C VAL A 14 -15.31 11.03 7.94
N TYR A 15 -15.61 10.26 6.88
CA TYR A 15 -16.18 8.92 7.00
C TYR A 15 -15.31 8.00 7.88
N PHE A 16 -14.02 7.95 7.65
CA PHE A 16 -13.08 7.16 8.43
C PHE A 16 -13.10 7.57 9.91
N ARG A 17 -13.07 8.86 10.20
CA ARG A 17 -13.04 9.36 11.57
C ARG A 17 -14.37 9.20 12.31
N LEU A 18 -15.47 9.56 11.68
CA LEU A 18 -16.78 9.58 12.33
C LEU A 18 -17.43 8.20 12.35
N TYR A 19 -17.49 7.52 11.21
CA TYR A 19 -18.15 6.23 11.12
C TYR A 19 -17.33 5.08 11.71
N HIS A 20 -16.04 5.09 11.44
CA HIS A 20 -15.12 4.02 11.91
C HIS A 20 -14.32 4.38 13.15
N ARG A 21 -14.49 5.58 13.72
CA ARG A 21 -13.62 6.07 14.82
C ARG A 21 -12.13 5.88 14.50
N GLY A 22 -11.77 6.11 13.24
CA GLY A 22 -10.49 5.75 12.67
C GLY A 22 -9.33 6.58 13.21
N ARG A 23 -8.20 5.93 13.43
CA ARG A 23 -6.96 6.56 13.89
C ARG A 23 -5.86 6.34 12.85
N VAL A 24 -4.99 7.33 12.70
CA VAL A 24 -3.81 7.26 11.82
C VAL A 24 -2.59 7.58 12.65
N TYR A 25 -1.61 6.70 12.63
CA TYR A 25 -0.35 6.88 13.33
C TYR A 25 0.81 7.06 12.35
N ASN A 26 1.77 7.90 12.72
CA ASN A 26 3.04 8.10 12.03
C ASN A 26 2.94 8.62 10.59
N ALA A 27 1.86 9.30 10.21
CA ALA A 27 1.70 9.87 8.86
C ALA A 27 2.77 10.92 8.51
N GLY A 28 3.52 11.41 9.50
CA GLY A 28 4.66 12.31 9.32
C GLY A 28 5.88 11.66 8.66
N ARG A 29 5.98 10.32 8.67
CA ARG A 29 7.11 9.57 8.11
C ARG A 29 7.13 9.49 6.58
N LEU A 30 6.04 9.90 5.93
CA LEU A 30 5.96 9.85 4.46
C LEU A 30 6.98 10.80 3.82
N PRO A 31 7.71 10.34 2.79
CA PRO A 31 8.58 11.21 2.01
C PRO A 31 7.81 12.39 1.40
N ASP A 32 8.32 13.59 1.55
CA ASP A 32 7.68 14.80 1.02
C ASP A 32 7.87 14.91 -0.50
N GLU A 33 8.97 14.37 -1.04
CA GLU A 33 9.33 14.42 -2.46
C GLU A 33 9.69 13.05 -3.02
N GLY A 34 9.84 12.97 -4.34
CA GLY A 34 10.21 11.76 -5.07
C GLY A 34 9.12 10.71 -5.11
N GLY A 35 9.34 9.66 -5.91
CA GLY A 35 8.49 8.47 -5.94
C GLY A 35 8.78 7.55 -4.77
N PHE A 36 7.75 6.89 -4.25
CA PHE A 36 7.91 5.85 -3.22
C PHE A 36 6.76 4.86 -3.27
N ILE A 37 7.01 3.69 -2.74
CA ILE A 37 6.00 2.64 -2.64
C ILE A 37 5.37 2.66 -1.24
N LEU A 38 4.05 2.69 -1.19
CA LEU A 38 3.26 2.41 0.00
C LEU A 38 2.91 0.92 -0.02
N ALA A 39 3.51 0.13 0.82
CA ALA A 39 3.27 -1.31 0.88
C ALA A 39 2.36 -1.64 2.07
N ALA A 40 1.17 -2.20 1.82
CA ALA A 40 0.17 -2.45 2.86
C ALA A 40 -0.38 -3.88 2.79
N ASN A 41 -0.88 -4.39 3.91
CA ASN A 41 -1.71 -5.60 3.93
C ASN A 41 -3.06 -5.36 3.25
N HIS A 42 -3.67 -6.43 2.74
CA HIS A 42 -4.94 -6.35 2.00
C HIS A 42 -5.96 -7.36 2.52
N VAL A 43 -6.97 -6.87 3.23
CA VAL A 43 -7.98 -7.71 3.89
C VAL A 43 -9.42 -7.33 3.51
N SER A 44 -9.63 -6.11 2.94
CA SER A 44 -10.96 -5.59 2.63
C SER A 44 -10.98 -4.78 1.33
N PHE A 45 -12.13 -4.65 0.70
CA PHE A 45 -12.35 -3.68 -0.38
C PHE A 45 -12.25 -2.22 0.08
N LEU A 46 -12.35 -1.98 1.37
CA LEU A 46 -12.19 -0.64 1.95
C LEU A 46 -10.73 -0.18 2.03
N ASP A 47 -9.76 -1.10 1.95
CA ASP A 47 -8.35 -0.77 2.20
C ASP A 47 -7.81 0.33 1.26
N PRO A 48 -7.96 0.26 -0.08
CA PRO A 48 -7.38 1.27 -0.94
C PRO A 48 -7.84 2.70 -0.63
N PRO A 49 -9.13 3.01 -0.53
CA PRO A 49 -9.56 4.37 -0.17
C PRO A 49 -9.21 4.77 1.26
N LEU A 50 -9.23 3.83 2.22
CA LEU A 50 -8.87 4.10 3.61
C LEU A 50 -7.37 4.38 3.77
N LEU A 51 -6.52 3.66 3.06
CA LEU A 51 -5.08 3.90 3.03
C LEU A 51 -4.76 5.19 2.26
N GLY A 52 -5.38 5.41 1.11
CA GLY A 52 -5.19 6.60 0.29
C GLY A 52 -5.55 7.90 1.02
N GLN A 53 -6.65 7.91 1.81
CA GLN A 53 -7.02 9.10 2.59
C GLN A 53 -6.02 9.41 3.72
N ALA A 54 -5.33 8.39 4.26
CA ALA A 54 -4.34 8.57 5.32
C ALA A 54 -3.04 9.22 4.79
N CYS A 55 -2.75 9.09 3.50
CA CYS A 55 -1.55 9.66 2.91
C CYS A 55 -1.64 11.19 2.78
N LYS A 56 -0.53 11.90 3.02
CA LYS A 56 -0.43 13.34 2.78
C LYS A 56 -0.37 13.68 1.30
N ARG A 57 0.26 12.83 0.49
CA ARG A 57 0.42 12.96 -0.97
C ARG A 57 -0.65 12.16 -1.71
N GLU A 58 -0.83 12.44 -3.00
CA GLU A 58 -1.69 11.62 -3.86
C GLU A 58 -1.08 10.23 -4.02
N ALA A 59 -1.82 9.23 -3.59
CA ALA A 59 -1.46 7.84 -3.81
C ALA A 59 -2.18 7.29 -5.05
N PHE A 60 -1.45 6.58 -5.88
CA PHE A 60 -1.95 5.85 -7.04
C PHE A 60 -2.01 4.37 -6.69
N PHE A 61 -3.05 3.69 -7.14
CA PHE A 61 -3.15 2.24 -6.98
C PHE A 61 -3.74 1.60 -8.23
N MET A 62 -3.56 0.32 -8.37
CA MET A 62 -4.00 -0.41 -9.55
C MET A 62 -5.14 -1.35 -9.21
N ALA A 63 -6.10 -1.43 -10.12
CA ALA A 63 -7.18 -2.38 -10.01
C ALA A 63 -7.48 -3.02 -11.37
N ARG A 64 -8.15 -4.17 -11.33
CA ARG A 64 -8.54 -4.88 -12.55
C ARG A 64 -9.42 -4.00 -13.41
N ASP A 65 -9.18 -4.00 -14.71
CA ASP A 65 -9.96 -3.28 -15.71
C ASP A 65 -11.45 -3.64 -15.67
N THR A 66 -11.79 -4.87 -15.30
CA THR A 66 -13.18 -5.31 -15.12
C THR A 66 -13.99 -4.48 -14.14
N LEU A 67 -13.34 -3.88 -13.13
CA LEU A 67 -13.98 -2.99 -12.16
C LEU A 67 -14.38 -1.64 -12.77
N PHE A 68 -13.80 -1.29 -13.91
CA PHE A 68 -14.07 -0.04 -14.63
C PHE A 68 -15.14 -0.20 -15.73
N ARG A 69 -15.69 -1.40 -15.94
CA ARG A 69 -16.75 -1.65 -16.93
C ARG A 69 -18.04 -0.91 -16.63
N ASN A 70 -18.40 -0.82 -15.33
CA ASN A 70 -19.48 0.04 -14.92
C ASN A 70 -18.99 1.49 -14.94
N TRP A 71 -19.71 2.38 -15.64
CA TRP A 71 -19.27 3.76 -15.85
C TRP A 71 -19.14 4.55 -14.54
N LEU A 72 -20.09 4.37 -13.60
CA LEU A 72 -20.07 5.06 -12.31
C LEU A 72 -18.92 4.55 -11.42
N ALA A 73 -18.76 3.23 -11.33
CA ALA A 73 -17.63 2.62 -10.60
C ALA A 73 -16.30 3.03 -11.22
N GLY A 74 -16.19 3.00 -12.54
CA GLY A 74 -14.99 3.44 -13.26
C GLY A 74 -14.66 4.91 -13.05
N TRP A 75 -15.67 5.77 -13.02
CA TRP A 75 -15.49 7.19 -12.73
C TRP A 75 -15.00 7.41 -11.28
N ILE A 76 -15.63 6.74 -10.29
CA ILE A 76 -15.21 6.80 -8.89
C ILE A 76 -13.77 6.30 -8.75
N LEU A 77 -13.43 5.15 -9.32
CA LEU A 77 -12.07 4.59 -9.23
C LEU A 77 -11.02 5.53 -9.84
N ARG A 78 -11.28 6.10 -11.03
CA ARG A 78 -10.36 7.07 -11.64
C ARG A 78 -10.23 8.34 -10.83
N SER A 79 -11.31 8.81 -10.20
CA SER A 79 -11.27 9.99 -9.32
C SER A 79 -10.38 9.78 -8.08
N TRP A 80 -10.13 8.53 -7.72
CA TRP A 80 -9.23 8.09 -6.66
C TRP A 80 -7.82 7.71 -7.15
N ASN A 81 -7.42 8.13 -8.36
CA ASN A 81 -6.14 7.75 -8.97
C ASN A 81 -5.93 6.23 -9.13
N CYS A 82 -7.03 5.48 -9.24
CA CYS A 82 -6.96 4.07 -9.54
C CYS A 82 -6.72 3.87 -11.04
N VAL A 83 -5.68 3.13 -11.38
CA VAL A 83 -5.26 2.84 -12.75
C VAL A 83 -5.75 1.45 -13.14
N PRO A 84 -6.51 1.31 -14.25
CA PRO A 84 -6.94 0.01 -14.73
C PRO A 84 -5.75 -0.79 -15.27
N ILE A 85 -5.67 -2.07 -14.88
CA ILE A 85 -4.71 -3.03 -15.42
C ILE A 85 -5.42 -4.26 -15.95
N LYS A 86 -5.01 -4.73 -17.14
CA LYS A 86 -5.48 -5.97 -17.75
C LYS A 86 -4.74 -7.16 -17.15
N ARG A 87 -5.47 -8.20 -16.81
CA ARG A 87 -4.88 -9.45 -16.28
C ARG A 87 -4.27 -10.32 -17.38
N ASP A 88 -4.78 -10.21 -18.61
CA ASP A 88 -4.40 -11.05 -19.74
C ASP A 88 -2.99 -10.77 -20.30
N GLY A 89 -2.37 -9.67 -19.87
CA GLY A 89 -0.97 -9.31 -20.18
C GLY A 89 0.03 -9.67 -19.08
N GLY A 90 -0.39 -10.48 -18.10
CA GLY A 90 0.42 -10.78 -16.93
C GLY A 90 0.72 -9.53 -16.07
N ASP A 91 1.63 -9.67 -15.09
CA ASP A 91 2.04 -8.58 -14.19
C ASP A 91 2.85 -7.47 -14.89
N ILE A 92 3.20 -7.65 -16.19
CA ILE A 92 4.06 -6.72 -16.95
C ILE A 92 3.43 -5.34 -17.11
N GLY A 93 2.14 -5.27 -17.41
CA GLY A 93 1.42 -3.99 -17.55
C GLY A 93 1.35 -3.21 -16.24
N ALA A 94 1.08 -3.92 -15.14
CA ALA A 94 1.08 -3.36 -13.80
C ALA A 94 2.48 -2.85 -13.42
N MET A 95 3.51 -3.65 -13.67
CA MET A 95 4.90 -3.29 -13.43
C MET A 95 5.32 -2.02 -14.18
N ARG A 96 5.11 -1.98 -15.51
CA ARG A 96 5.45 -0.79 -16.33
C ARG A 96 4.74 0.46 -15.84
N THR A 97 3.46 0.36 -15.50
CA THR A 97 2.67 1.48 -14.97
C THR A 97 3.22 1.95 -13.63
N SER A 98 3.58 1.02 -12.73
CA SER A 98 4.18 1.34 -11.44
C SER A 98 5.51 2.06 -11.60
N LEU A 99 6.41 1.52 -12.41
CA LEU A 99 7.72 2.12 -12.67
C LEU A 99 7.61 3.52 -13.25
N ARG A 100 6.69 3.74 -14.20
CA ARG A 100 6.43 5.07 -14.75
C ARG A 100 5.92 6.04 -13.68
N LEU A 101 4.93 5.66 -12.88
CA LEU A 101 4.39 6.50 -11.81
C LEU A 101 5.47 6.84 -10.76
N LEU A 102 6.30 5.87 -10.39
CA LEU A 102 7.41 6.08 -9.46
C LEU A 102 8.46 7.04 -10.05
N GLY A 103 8.81 6.87 -11.33
CA GLY A 103 9.69 7.80 -12.06
C GLY A 103 9.12 9.23 -12.17
N ASP A 104 7.80 9.36 -12.29
CA ASP A 104 7.08 10.65 -12.26
C ASP A 104 6.97 11.23 -10.83
N GLY A 105 7.68 10.67 -9.86
CA GLY A 105 7.68 11.13 -8.48
C GLY A 105 6.38 10.87 -7.71
N LYS A 106 5.56 9.90 -8.12
CA LYS A 106 4.26 9.60 -7.47
C LYS A 106 4.40 8.55 -6.37
N ALA A 107 3.50 8.62 -5.38
CA ALA A 107 3.33 7.55 -4.41
C ALA A 107 2.48 6.43 -5.02
N VAL A 108 2.92 5.18 -4.96
CA VAL A 108 2.20 4.02 -5.49
C VAL A 108 1.84 3.08 -4.35
N LEU A 109 0.54 2.87 -4.11
CA LEU A 109 0.03 1.92 -3.13
C LEU A 109 0.02 0.53 -3.74
N MET A 110 0.64 -0.41 -3.06
CA MET A 110 0.76 -1.80 -3.47
C MET A 110 0.44 -2.73 -2.29
N PHE A 111 -0.11 -3.89 -2.64
CA PHE A 111 -0.38 -4.96 -1.70
C PHE A 111 0.53 -6.14 -2.02
N PRO A 112 1.57 -6.41 -1.19
CA PRO A 112 2.54 -7.47 -1.47
C PRO A 112 1.91 -8.86 -1.62
N GLU A 113 0.80 -9.10 -0.94
CA GLU A 113 0.01 -10.34 -1.00
C GLU A 113 -0.60 -10.62 -2.39
N GLY A 114 -0.77 -9.58 -3.22
CA GLY A 114 -1.37 -9.65 -4.57
C GLY A 114 -2.86 -10.00 -4.61
N THR A 115 -3.46 -10.32 -3.48
CA THR A 115 -4.89 -10.62 -3.33
C THR A 115 -5.34 -10.30 -1.91
N ARG A 116 -6.64 -10.17 -1.70
CA ARG A 116 -7.18 -9.97 -0.35
C ARG A 116 -7.10 -11.26 0.45
N SER A 117 -6.66 -11.14 1.69
CA SER A 117 -6.70 -12.23 2.66
C SER A 117 -8.13 -12.77 2.83
N PRO A 118 -8.32 -14.08 2.85
CA PRO A 118 -9.64 -14.67 3.07
C PRO A 118 -10.07 -14.63 4.54
N ASP A 119 -9.13 -14.64 5.48
CA ASP A 119 -9.34 -14.83 6.92
C ASP A 119 -8.84 -13.62 7.77
N GLY A 120 -8.34 -12.57 7.12
CA GLY A 120 -7.84 -11.37 7.79
C GLY A 120 -6.39 -11.47 8.28
N ARG A 121 -5.73 -12.63 8.11
CA ARG A 121 -4.32 -12.81 8.46
C ARG A 121 -3.42 -12.28 7.35
N LEU A 122 -2.21 -11.88 7.72
CA LEU A 122 -1.17 -11.56 6.74
C LEU A 122 -0.84 -12.80 5.91
N GLN A 123 -0.71 -12.61 4.61
CA GLN A 123 -0.34 -13.68 3.68
C GLN A 123 1.10 -13.53 3.22
N GLU A 124 1.61 -14.57 2.58
CA GLU A 124 2.93 -14.54 1.96
C GLU A 124 3.00 -13.49 0.85
N ALA A 125 4.14 -12.84 0.76
CA ALA A 125 4.42 -11.88 -0.29
C ALA A 125 4.68 -12.56 -1.62
N ARG A 126 4.22 -11.95 -2.70
CA ARG A 126 4.59 -12.31 -4.07
C ARG A 126 5.78 -11.49 -4.54
N ALA A 127 6.68 -12.10 -5.31
CA ALA A 127 7.90 -11.46 -5.80
C ALA A 127 7.70 -10.19 -6.67
N GLY A 128 6.46 -9.92 -7.10
CA GLY A 128 6.15 -8.79 -7.99
C GLY A 128 6.49 -7.42 -7.41
N ILE A 129 6.22 -7.20 -6.12
CA ILE A 129 6.59 -5.93 -5.47
C ILE A 129 8.11 -5.80 -5.33
N GLY A 130 8.80 -6.89 -4.99
CA GLY A 130 10.27 -6.92 -4.92
C GLY A 130 10.92 -6.57 -6.24
N MET A 131 10.39 -7.08 -7.35
CA MET A 131 10.87 -6.73 -8.68
C MET A 131 10.69 -5.22 -8.98
N ILE A 132 9.57 -4.60 -8.57
CA ILE A 132 9.32 -3.18 -8.77
C ILE A 132 10.29 -2.35 -7.90
N VAL A 133 10.50 -2.73 -6.65
CA VAL A 133 11.49 -2.09 -5.76
C VAL A 133 12.87 -2.16 -6.37
N ALA A 134 13.30 -3.34 -6.80
CA ALA A 134 14.62 -3.56 -7.38
C ALA A 134 14.87 -2.73 -8.65
N ARG A 135 13.85 -2.56 -9.49
CA ARG A 135 13.97 -1.80 -10.74
C ARG A 135 13.81 -0.30 -10.57
N SER A 136 13.09 0.14 -9.56
CA SER A 136 12.85 1.58 -9.33
C SER A 136 13.85 2.23 -8.39
N GLY A 137 14.48 1.45 -7.50
CA GLY A 137 15.39 1.95 -6.46
C GLY A 137 14.73 2.88 -5.43
N VAL A 138 13.39 2.99 -5.44
CA VAL A 138 12.70 3.91 -4.56
C VAL A 138 12.54 3.35 -3.13
N LYS A 139 12.34 4.25 -2.17
CA LYS A 139 12.02 3.87 -0.80
C LYS A 139 10.65 3.19 -0.71
N VAL A 140 10.54 2.25 0.22
CA VAL A 140 9.28 1.60 0.59
C VAL A 140 8.84 2.10 1.96
N VAL A 141 7.58 2.47 2.08
CA VAL A 141 6.93 2.81 3.35
C VAL A 141 5.98 1.67 3.69
N PRO A 142 6.30 0.83 4.68
CA PRO A 142 5.37 -0.19 5.13
C PRO A 142 4.17 0.46 5.82
N MET A 143 2.99 -0.05 5.54
CA MET A 143 1.73 0.40 6.17
C MET A 143 0.95 -0.80 6.66
N ARG A 144 0.19 -0.63 7.71
CA ARG A 144 -0.76 -1.66 8.15
C ARG A 144 -2.11 -1.05 8.45
N ILE A 145 -3.17 -1.71 7.95
CA ILE A 145 -4.55 -1.41 8.30
C ILE A 145 -5.09 -2.52 9.20
N PHE A 146 -5.77 -2.12 10.27
CA PHE A 146 -6.37 -3.01 11.26
C PHE A 146 -7.86 -2.79 11.33
N GLY A 147 -8.63 -3.86 11.38
CA GLY A 147 -10.07 -3.85 11.60
C GLY A 147 -10.92 -3.77 10.33
N SER A 148 -10.32 -3.54 9.15
CA SER A 148 -11.08 -3.42 7.90
C SER A 148 -11.73 -4.74 7.46
N GLU A 149 -11.17 -5.89 7.84
CA GLU A 149 -11.77 -7.21 7.67
C GLU A 149 -13.10 -7.35 8.41
N ARG A 150 -13.22 -6.72 9.58
CA ARG A 150 -14.45 -6.69 10.37
C ARG A 150 -15.41 -5.62 9.90
N ALA A 151 -14.88 -4.49 9.41
CA ALA A 151 -15.68 -3.39 8.89
C ALA A 151 -16.44 -3.78 7.63
N LEU A 152 -15.77 -4.44 6.67
CA LEU A 152 -16.41 -4.98 5.46
C LEU A 152 -15.86 -6.37 5.18
N PRO A 153 -16.42 -7.41 5.82
CA PRO A 153 -16.03 -8.80 5.57
C PRO A 153 -16.23 -9.22 4.12
N ARG A 154 -15.48 -10.21 3.67
CA ARG A 154 -15.60 -10.77 2.33
C ARG A 154 -17.04 -11.25 2.07
N GLY A 155 -17.61 -10.88 0.93
CA GLY A 155 -18.99 -11.20 0.55
C GLY A 155 -20.08 -10.26 1.12
N LYS A 156 -19.73 -9.35 2.02
CA LYS A 156 -20.66 -8.31 2.47
C LYS A 156 -20.59 -7.08 1.58
N LYS A 157 -21.73 -6.38 1.44
CA LYS A 157 -21.86 -5.18 0.59
C LYS A 157 -21.86 -3.86 1.40
N LEU A 158 -22.24 -3.91 2.65
CA LEU A 158 -22.35 -2.72 3.50
C LEU A 158 -21.31 -2.79 4.64
N PRO A 159 -20.57 -1.70 4.85
CA PRO A 159 -19.62 -1.63 5.95
C PRO A 159 -20.31 -1.47 7.30
N ARG A 160 -19.66 -1.95 8.35
CA ARG A 160 -20.09 -1.84 9.75
C ARG A 160 -19.23 -0.81 10.48
N PRO A 161 -19.76 -0.12 11.49
CA PRO A 161 -19.02 0.87 12.28
C PRO A 161 -18.04 0.19 13.24
N VAL A 162 -16.89 -0.21 12.74
CA VAL A 162 -15.80 -0.86 13.50
C VAL A 162 -14.64 0.13 13.61
N GLY A 163 -13.98 0.16 14.77
CA GLY A 163 -12.75 0.94 14.95
C GLY A 163 -11.66 0.50 13.98
N LEU A 164 -11.10 1.46 13.25
CA LEU A 164 -10.02 1.22 12.28
C LEU A 164 -8.75 1.93 12.70
N VAL A 165 -7.61 1.31 12.42
CA VAL A 165 -6.31 1.94 12.59
C VAL A 165 -5.50 1.80 11.31
N VAL A 166 -4.87 2.89 10.89
CA VAL A 166 -3.84 2.90 9.84
C VAL A 166 -2.53 3.34 10.47
N LYS A 167 -1.50 2.54 10.35
CA LYS A 167 -0.17 2.87 10.86
C LYS A 167 0.87 2.84 9.76
N PHE A 168 1.74 3.83 9.75
CA PHE A 168 2.89 3.92 8.86
C PHE A 168 4.14 3.49 9.62
N GLY A 169 4.97 2.65 9.01
CA GLY A 169 6.30 2.30 9.48
C GLY A 169 7.35 3.28 8.96
N GLU A 170 8.61 3.03 9.32
CA GLU A 170 9.75 3.81 8.84
C GLU A 170 9.98 3.54 7.34
N PRO A 171 10.17 4.58 6.52
CA PRO A 171 10.60 4.43 5.14
C PRO A 171 11.98 3.77 5.09
N PHE A 172 12.15 2.80 4.21
CA PHE A 172 13.45 2.14 4.03
C PHE A 172 13.79 1.97 2.55
N ALA A 173 15.09 1.93 2.26
CA ALA A 173 15.63 1.46 1.01
C ALA A 173 16.15 0.03 1.24
N TYR A 174 15.93 -0.87 0.27
CA TYR A 174 16.45 -2.23 0.38
C TYR A 174 17.97 -2.23 0.08
N PRO A 175 18.80 -2.82 0.94
CA PRO A 175 20.23 -2.95 0.68
C PRO A 175 20.47 -4.06 -0.35
N PHE A 176 20.76 -3.70 -1.60
CA PHE A 176 21.06 -4.69 -2.63
C PHE A 176 22.41 -5.36 -2.40
N PRO A 177 22.55 -6.66 -2.75
CA PRO A 177 23.85 -7.32 -2.78
C PRO A 177 24.83 -6.61 -3.72
N ALA A 178 26.11 -6.68 -3.46
CA ALA A 178 27.14 -6.01 -4.25
C ALA A 178 27.18 -6.49 -5.72
N ASP A 179 26.79 -7.73 -5.96
CA ASP A 179 26.73 -8.39 -7.26
C ASP A 179 25.35 -8.33 -7.92
N PHE A 180 24.41 -7.53 -7.37
CA PHE A 180 23.00 -7.49 -7.82
C PHE A 180 22.87 -7.30 -9.34
N ASP A 181 23.65 -6.43 -9.95
CA ASP A 181 23.60 -6.14 -11.38
C ASP A 181 24.03 -7.33 -12.26
N GLN A 182 24.75 -8.29 -11.68
CA GLN A 182 25.21 -9.51 -12.35
C GLN A 182 24.22 -10.67 -12.21
N LEU A 183 23.28 -10.61 -11.27
CA LEU A 183 22.33 -11.68 -11.01
C LEU A 183 21.37 -11.89 -12.18
N ARG A 184 21.11 -13.16 -12.50
CA ARG A 184 20.18 -13.59 -13.56
C ARG A 184 19.36 -14.79 -13.10
N GLY A 185 18.32 -15.10 -13.83
CA GLY A 185 17.52 -16.31 -13.64
C GLY A 185 16.96 -16.43 -12.22
N ASP A 186 17.17 -17.56 -11.58
CA ASP A 186 16.58 -17.87 -10.28
C ASP A 186 17.25 -17.12 -9.12
N ALA A 187 18.54 -16.81 -9.21
CA ALA A 187 19.19 -15.96 -8.21
C ALA A 187 18.58 -14.56 -8.15
N LEU A 188 18.28 -13.96 -9.29
CA LEU A 188 17.60 -12.66 -9.35
C LEU A 188 16.15 -12.73 -8.81
N LYS A 189 15.44 -13.83 -9.11
CA LYS A 189 14.10 -14.08 -8.56
C LYS A 189 14.11 -14.24 -7.03
N ALA A 190 15.13 -14.91 -6.49
CA ALA A 190 15.31 -15.05 -5.06
C ALA A 190 15.47 -13.69 -4.38
N VAL A 191 16.27 -12.79 -4.93
CA VAL A 191 16.39 -11.41 -4.39
C VAL A 191 15.04 -10.68 -4.44
N TYR A 192 14.24 -10.80 -5.50
CA TYR A 192 12.92 -10.21 -5.55
C TYR A 192 11.99 -10.76 -4.47
N GLN A 193 12.08 -12.05 -4.20
CA GLN A 193 11.28 -12.67 -3.12
C GLN A 193 11.76 -12.19 -1.75
N ASP A 194 13.06 -12.08 -1.52
CA ASP A 194 13.63 -11.58 -0.25
C ASP A 194 13.19 -10.14 0.04
N ILE A 195 13.23 -9.27 -0.97
CA ILE A 195 12.69 -7.90 -0.85
C ILE A 195 11.22 -7.94 -0.41
N SER A 196 10.43 -8.80 -1.05
CA SER A 196 9.00 -8.90 -0.77
C SER A 196 8.74 -9.44 0.65
N CYS A 197 9.52 -10.42 1.09
CA CYS A 197 9.48 -10.97 2.45
C CYS A 197 9.85 -9.92 3.50
N GLU A 198 10.91 -9.14 3.25
CA GLU A 198 11.32 -8.05 4.16
C GLU A 198 10.22 -6.96 4.28
N ILE A 199 9.56 -6.62 3.16
CA ILE A 199 8.41 -5.71 3.18
C ILE A 199 7.29 -6.27 4.07
N MET A 200 6.93 -7.56 3.88
CA MET A 200 5.87 -8.19 4.69
C MET A 200 6.25 -8.31 6.15
N ARG A 201 7.51 -8.62 6.46
CA ARG A 201 8.01 -8.63 7.83
C ARG A 201 7.81 -7.26 8.50
N ARG A 202 8.22 -6.17 7.83
CA ARG A 202 8.02 -4.80 8.34
C ARG A 202 6.56 -4.40 8.48
N ILE A 203 5.68 -4.87 7.60
CA ILE A 203 4.23 -4.70 7.76
C ILE A 203 3.75 -5.48 8.98
N GLY A 204 4.25 -6.70 9.18
CA GLY A 204 3.91 -7.56 10.30
C GLY A 204 4.29 -6.99 11.66
N ASP A 205 5.44 -6.31 11.72
CA ASP A 205 5.97 -5.68 12.95
C ASP A 205 5.16 -4.44 13.40
N LEU A 206 4.29 -3.90 12.54
CA LEU A 206 3.44 -2.77 12.91
C LEU A 206 2.29 -3.20 13.80
N GLU A 207 2.13 -2.53 14.93
CA GLU A 207 1.05 -2.75 15.90
C GLU A 207 0.02 -1.62 15.86
N PRO A 208 -1.24 -1.87 16.27
CA PRO A 208 -2.33 -0.89 16.19
C PRO A 208 -2.27 0.23 17.23
N TYR A 209 -1.12 0.44 17.83
CA TYR A 209 -0.89 1.43 18.89
C TYR A 209 0.14 2.48 18.46
N PRO A 210 0.20 3.66 19.12
CA PRO A 210 1.31 4.59 18.95
C PRO A 210 2.64 3.90 19.27
N ASP A 211 3.74 4.36 18.65
CA ASP A 211 5.06 3.90 19.05
C ASP A 211 5.31 4.36 20.50
N GLN A 212 5.90 3.48 21.28
CA GLN A 212 6.38 3.88 22.61
C GLN A 212 7.51 4.91 22.42
N PRO A 213 7.57 5.97 23.23
CA PRO A 213 8.73 6.85 23.22
C PRO A 213 9.98 5.99 23.48
N GLU A 214 11.01 6.16 22.66
CA GLU A 214 12.30 5.52 22.90
C GLU A 214 12.70 5.78 24.35
N GLN A 215 12.80 4.73 25.16
CA GLN A 215 13.44 4.82 26.45
C GLN A 215 14.89 5.20 26.13
N LYS A 216 15.22 6.48 26.35
CA LYS A 216 16.62 6.89 26.38
C LYS A 216 17.28 6.00 27.42
N SER A 217 18.11 5.06 26.98
CA SER A 217 18.97 4.31 27.85
C SER A 217 19.78 5.35 28.63
N SER A 218 19.40 5.58 29.83
CA SER A 218 20.23 6.29 30.84
C SER A 218 21.42 5.39 31.10
N GLY A 219 22.43 5.52 30.21
CA GLY A 219 23.75 5.01 30.45
C GLY A 219 24.30 5.75 31.66
N GLY A 220 24.37 5.04 32.76
CA GLY A 220 25.17 5.42 33.92
C GLY A 220 26.66 5.12 33.68
#